data_3b0273862acb0646b2276d078c3523e4
#
_entry.id   3b0273862acb0646b2276d078c3523e4
#
_cell.length_a   1.000
_cell.length_b   1.000
_cell.length_c   1.000
_cell.angle_alpha   90.00
_cell.angle_beta   90.00
_cell.angle_gamma   90.00
#
_symmetry.space_group_name_H-M   'P 1'
#
loop_
_entity.id
_entity.type
_entity.pdbx_description
1 polymer ?
#
loop_
_entity_poly.entity_id
_entity_poly.type
_entity_poly.pdbx_seq_one_letter_code
_entity_poly.pdbx_strand_id
1 'polypeptide(L)'
;MKIGVIGCGTVANIGHLPVYSKSPLTELVAISDPLELHLKRAKEKYNVLKTYQDPNDLLEDPDIDAVSICSPHWFHAEQAIRAANNGKHILCEKPIGINLEEVDEMIKAVEKNNVIFQAATQKRFDLGFQFIKEKICEKEIGDVFHASVSWYHSMPNLGKNLSEDAIKEAGMWRITNECCGGGDLLDHGPHYFDLFRWWFGDVKTVSAQVRRIHESRVNEDHCSVLLSFKEADVVALFERSEAFVGSVYGEESGRVHGTKGTYFFDVPNEYFLKPMTIKKRFRKSETSKIKEEKITFPKDTWNVAYAREIRSFINHILDLSNEDVGFPKEWIPTIYDGRAGLEIVLASYESQRTQSTIQLPLKNYKSLKW
;
A
#
# COMPACT_ATOMS: atom_id res chain seq x y z
N MET A 1 -5.26 16.71 -18.35
CA MET A 1 -4.01 15.99 -18.10
C MET A 1 -4.09 14.62 -18.73
N LYS A 2 -3.11 14.22 -19.53
CA LYS A 2 -3.07 12.94 -20.25
C LYS A 2 -2.33 11.88 -19.43
N ILE A 3 -2.98 10.75 -19.23
CA ILE A 3 -2.51 9.68 -18.33
C ILE A 3 -2.17 8.42 -19.10
N GLY A 4 -1.04 7.81 -18.76
CA GLY A 4 -0.67 6.44 -19.10
C GLY A 4 -0.80 5.51 -17.88
N VAL A 5 -1.20 4.24 -18.10
CA VAL A 5 -1.20 3.22 -17.03
C VAL A 5 -0.36 2.02 -17.46
N ILE A 6 0.62 1.65 -16.64
CA ILE A 6 1.52 0.52 -16.85
C ILE A 6 1.07 -0.64 -15.98
N GLY A 7 0.73 -1.77 -16.61
CA GLY A 7 0.09 -2.92 -15.97
C GLY A 7 -1.43 -2.79 -15.97
N CYS A 8 -2.11 -3.72 -16.65
CA CYS A 8 -3.58 -3.79 -16.77
C CYS A 8 -4.16 -4.94 -15.93
N GLY A 9 -3.47 -5.30 -14.84
CA GLY A 9 -3.86 -6.36 -13.91
C GLY A 9 -5.01 -5.97 -12.97
N THR A 10 -5.15 -6.74 -11.88
CA THR A 10 -6.24 -6.59 -10.91
C THR A 10 -6.30 -5.20 -10.30
N VAL A 11 -5.17 -4.68 -9.77
CA VAL A 11 -5.11 -3.37 -9.10
C VAL A 11 -5.49 -2.24 -10.05
N ALA A 12 -4.94 -2.24 -11.27
CA ALA A 12 -5.28 -1.26 -12.29
C ALA A 12 -6.78 -1.25 -12.61
N ASN A 13 -7.40 -2.43 -12.73
CA ASN A 13 -8.83 -2.57 -13.07
C ASN A 13 -9.79 -2.28 -11.92
N ILE A 14 -9.37 -2.41 -10.67
CA ILE A 14 -10.17 -2.09 -9.49
C ILE A 14 -10.05 -0.60 -9.15
N GLY A 15 -8.84 -0.05 -9.15
CA GLY A 15 -8.52 1.30 -8.67
C GLY A 15 -8.32 2.32 -9.80
N HIS A 16 -7.26 2.16 -10.58
CA HIS A 16 -6.70 3.24 -11.40
C HIS A 16 -7.52 3.52 -12.67
N LEU A 17 -7.69 2.52 -13.53
CA LEU A 17 -8.38 2.67 -14.82
C LEU A 17 -9.81 3.22 -14.69
N PRO A 18 -10.66 2.73 -13.75
CA PRO A 18 -12.00 3.27 -13.56
C PRO A 18 -12.03 4.74 -13.14
N VAL A 19 -11.05 5.19 -12.36
CA VAL A 19 -11.00 6.58 -11.88
C VAL A 19 -10.55 7.51 -12.99
N TYR A 20 -9.45 7.18 -13.67
CA TYR A 20 -8.94 8.00 -14.78
C TYR A 20 -9.93 8.11 -15.93
N SER A 21 -10.60 7.00 -16.29
CA SER A 21 -11.57 6.99 -17.40
C SER A 21 -12.84 7.82 -17.14
N LYS A 22 -13.16 8.12 -15.86
CA LYS A 22 -14.36 8.88 -15.47
C LYS A 22 -14.06 10.29 -14.99
N SER A 23 -12.81 10.63 -14.72
CA SER A 23 -12.42 11.93 -14.20
C SER A 23 -12.51 12.99 -15.31
N PRO A 24 -13.19 14.13 -15.08
CA PRO A 24 -13.22 15.22 -16.05
C PRO A 24 -11.88 15.97 -16.16
N LEU A 25 -10.94 15.72 -15.24
CA LEU A 25 -9.63 16.37 -15.20
C LEU A 25 -8.55 15.58 -15.96
N THR A 26 -8.87 14.34 -16.36
CA THR A 26 -7.90 13.45 -17.01
C THR A 26 -8.44 12.84 -18.29
N GLU A 27 -7.51 12.53 -19.18
CA GLU A 27 -7.72 11.73 -20.37
C GLU A 27 -6.83 10.49 -20.27
N LEU A 28 -7.42 9.29 -20.18
CA LEU A 28 -6.70 8.03 -20.19
C LEU A 28 -6.31 7.71 -21.63
N VAL A 29 -5.12 8.15 -22.06
CA VAL A 29 -4.68 8.07 -23.46
C VAL A 29 -3.99 6.78 -23.82
N ALA A 30 -3.30 6.14 -22.86
CA ALA A 30 -2.46 4.99 -23.11
C ALA A 30 -2.49 3.96 -21.98
N ILE A 31 -2.34 2.69 -22.35
CA ILE A 31 -2.11 1.58 -21.42
C ILE A 31 -0.98 0.69 -21.93
N SER A 32 -0.24 0.06 -21.01
CA SER A 32 0.78 -0.94 -21.33
C SER A 32 0.62 -2.20 -20.50
N ASP A 33 0.72 -3.37 -21.14
CA ASP A 33 0.78 -4.68 -20.48
C ASP A 33 1.40 -5.70 -21.47
N PRO A 34 2.33 -6.58 -21.04
CA PRO A 34 2.91 -7.59 -21.93
C PRO A 34 1.89 -8.63 -22.41
N LEU A 35 0.75 -8.79 -21.71
CA LEU A 35 -0.29 -9.73 -22.07
C LEU A 35 -1.34 -9.06 -22.96
N GLU A 36 -1.40 -9.47 -24.23
CA GLU A 36 -2.37 -8.97 -25.22
C GLU A 36 -3.82 -9.04 -24.74
N LEU A 37 -4.15 -10.10 -23.99
CA LEU A 37 -5.49 -10.26 -23.41
C LEU A 37 -5.85 -9.15 -22.43
N HIS A 38 -4.91 -8.73 -21.59
CA HIS A 38 -5.10 -7.62 -20.65
C HIS A 38 -5.29 -6.29 -21.39
N LEU A 39 -4.45 -6.02 -22.40
CA LEU A 39 -4.57 -4.84 -23.25
C LEU A 39 -5.92 -4.77 -23.94
N LYS A 40 -6.36 -5.86 -24.59
CA LYS A 40 -7.64 -5.90 -25.28
C LYS A 40 -8.82 -5.64 -24.34
N ARG A 41 -8.87 -6.33 -23.19
CA ARG A 41 -9.93 -6.14 -22.19
C ARG A 41 -9.98 -4.71 -21.67
N ALA A 42 -8.82 -4.12 -21.34
CA ALA A 42 -8.75 -2.76 -20.81
C ALA A 42 -9.08 -1.72 -21.89
N LYS A 43 -8.56 -1.88 -23.12
CA LYS A 43 -8.86 -1.01 -24.26
C LYS A 43 -10.35 -0.93 -24.54
N GLU A 44 -11.03 -2.08 -24.65
CA GLU A 44 -12.47 -2.15 -24.91
C GLU A 44 -13.29 -1.56 -23.76
N LYS A 45 -12.95 -1.91 -22.51
CA LYS A 45 -13.70 -1.48 -21.33
C LYS A 45 -13.61 0.01 -21.05
N TYR A 46 -12.44 0.62 -21.26
CA TYR A 46 -12.15 2.01 -20.90
C TYR A 46 -11.99 2.92 -22.13
N ASN A 47 -12.18 2.41 -23.33
CA ASN A 47 -12.07 3.13 -24.60
C ASN A 47 -10.71 3.84 -24.78
N VAL A 48 -9.61 3.12 -24.48
CA VAL A 48 -8.24 3.66 -24.56
C VAL A 48 -7.74 3.61 -26.00
N LEU A 49 -7.14 4.72 -26.46
CA LEU A 49 -6.70 4.84 -27.87
C LEU A 49 -5.39 4.10 -28.13
N LYS A 50 -4.37 4.31 -27.28
CA LYS A 50 -3.01 3.78 -27.46
C LYS A 50 -2.78 2.58 -26.55
N THR A 51 -2.21 1.50 -27.11
CA THR A 51 -1.84 0.28 -26.36
C THR A 51 -0.40 -0.09 -26.68
N TYR A 52 0.38 -0.43 -25.67
CA TYR A 52 1.78 -0.81 -25.79
C TYR A 52 2.04 -2.14 -25.09
N GLN A 53 2.79 -3.05 -25.72
CA GLN A 53 3.23 -4.28 -25.06
C GLN A 53 4.48 -4.01 -24.21
N ASP A 54 5.37 -3.13 -24.66
CA ASP A 54 6.53 -2.67 -23.90
C ASP A 54 6.18 -1.39 -23.15
N PRO A 55 6.34 -1.33 -21.80
CA PRO A 55 6.12 -0.12 -21.03
C PRO A 55 7.06 1.03 -21.43
N ASN A 56 8.21 0.73 -22.02
CA ASN A 56 9.15 1.77 -22.47
C ASN A 56 8.55 2.63 -23.59
N ASP A 57 7.81 2.03 -24.51
CA ASP A 57 7.14 2.76 -25.60
C ASP A 57 6.09 3.75 -25.04
N LEU A 58 5.38 3.34 -23.97
CA LEU A 58 4.45 4.24 -23.27
C LEU A 58 5.21 5.36 -22.55
N LEU A 59 6.32 5.04 -21.88
CA LEU A 59 7.12 6.01 -21.13
C LEU A 59 7.80 7.04 -22.02
N GLU A 60 8.10 6.70 -23.28
CA GLU A 60 8.70 7.58 -24.28
C GLU A 60 7.65 8.41 -25.05
N ASP A 61 6.35 8.08 -24.95
CA ASP A 61 5.29 8.82 -25.63
C ASP A 61 5.19 10.26 -25.10
N PRO A 62 5.48 11.29 -25.92
CA PRO A 62 5.46 12.69 -25.49
C PRO A 62 4.08 13.23 -25.15
N ASP A 63 3.02 12.53 -25.56
CA ASP A 63 1.63 12.93 -25.29
C ASP A 63 1.18 12.62 -23.86
N ILE A 64 2.00 11.95 -23.03
CA ILE A 64 1.65 11.53 -21.66
C ILE A 64 2.29 12.47 -20.65
N ASP A 65 1.46 13.07 -19.79
CA ASP A 65 1.89 13.98 -18.72
C ASP A 65 2.25 13.24 -17.43
N ALA A 66 1.50 12.17 -17.11
CA ALA A 66 1.69 11.40 -15.89
C ALA A 66 1.38 9.91 -16.09
N VAL A 67 1.98 9.08 -15.25
CA VAL A 67 1.80 7.63 -15.31
C VAL A 67 1.38 7.04 -13.97
N SER A 68 0.53 6.01 -14.01
CA SER A 68 0.32 5.08 -12.91
C SER A 68 1.06 3.78 -13.18
N ILE A 69 1.93 3.38 -12.24
CA ILE A 69 2.71 2.15 -12.30
C ILE A 69 2.00 1.09 -11.46
N CYS A 70 1.41 0.10 -12.12
CA CYS A 70 0.63 -1.01 -11.54
C CYS A 70 1.19 -2.38 -11.96
N SER A 71 2.42 -2.42 -12.43
CA SER A 71 3.16 -3.61 -12.84
C SER A 71 3.57 -4.47 -11.63
N PRO A 72 4.23 -5.63 -11.81
CA PRO A 72 4.85 -6.37 -10.71
C PRO A 72 5.97 -5.56 -10.02
N HIS A 73 6.13 -5.78 -8.71
CA HIS A 73 6.95 -4.97 -7.79
C HIS A 73 8.39 -4.72 -8.26
N TRP A 74 9.05 -5.71 -8.85
CA TRP A 74 10.44 -5.59 -9.29
C TRP A 74 10.66 -4.69 -10.50
N PHE A 75 9.60 -4.27 -11.18
CA PHE A 75 9.67 -3.30 -12.27
C PHE A 75 9.41 -1.86 -11.82
N HIS A 76 8.87 -1.65 -10.62
CA HIS A 76 8.41 -0.33 -10.18
C HIS A 76 9.53 0.70 -10.21
N ALA A 77 10.69 0.38 -9.63
CA ALA A 77 11.80 1.33 -9.55
C ALA A 77 12.35 1.70 -10.94
N GLU A 78 12.61 0.72 -11.82
CA GLU A 78 13.08 0.98 -13.18
C GLU A 78 12.09 1.85 -13.96
N GLN A 79 10.80 1.50 -13.93
CA GLN A 79 9.76 2.22 -14.65
C GLN A 79 9.60 3.65 -14.10
N ALA A 80 9.67 3.84 -12.79
CA ALA A 80 9.61 5.16 -12.18
C ALA A 80 10.82 6.04 -12.53
N ILE A 81 12.04 5.47 -12.55
CA ILE A 81 13.25 6.17 -12.99
C ILE A 81 13.11 6.63 -14.44
N ARG A 82 12.64 5.74 -15.33
CA ARG A 82 12.40 6.08 -16.74
C ARG A 82 11.32 7.13 -16.90
N ALA A 83 10.20 7.01 -16.18
CA ALA A 83 9.13 8.01 -16.17
C ALA A 83 9.65 9.39 -15.76
N ALA A 84 10.41 9.46 -14.65
CA ALA A 84 11.01 10.70 -14.18
C ALA A 84 11.97 11.31 -15.20
N ASN A 85 12.83 10.49 -15.83
CA ASN A 85 13.77 10.95 -16.86
C ASN A 85 13.07 11.46 -18.13
N ASN A 86 11.84 11.01 -18.40
CA ASN A 86 10.99 11.53 -19.48
C ASN A 86 10.03 12.65 -19.01
N GLY A 87 10.27 13.21 -17.82
CA GLY A 87 9.50 14.35 -17.29
C GLY A 87 8.08 14.04 -16.88
N LYS A 88 7.72 12.77 -16.70
CA LYS A 88 6.35 12.35 -16.34
C LYS A 88 6.16 12.30 -14.83
N HIS A 89 5.04 12.84 -14.35
CA HIS A 89 4.60 12.66 -12.96
C HIS A 89 4.19 11.21 -12.69
N ILE A 90 4.32 10.75 -11.44
CA ILE A 90 4.26 9.31 -11.12
C ILE A 90 3.35 9.05 -9.94
N LEU A 91 2.35 8.16 -10.12
CA LEU A 91 1.69 7.43 -9.06
C LEU A 91 2.17 5.99 -9.12
N CYS A 92 2.90 5.53 -8.10
CA CYS A 92 3.48 4.19 -8.11
C CYS A 92 2.83 3.31 -7.04
N GLU A 93 2.34 2.13 -7.45
CA GLU A 93 1.81 1.14 -6.53
C GLU A 93 2.88 0.65 -5.53
N LYS A 94 2.39 0.30 -4.36
CA LYS A 94 3.22 -0.25 -3.28
C LYS A 94 3.53 -1.76 -3.53
N PRO A 95 4.65 -2.26 -3.03
CA PRO A 95 5.83 -1.50 -2.60
C PRO A 95 6.43 -0.76 -3.78
N ILE A 96 7.00 0.43 -3.56
CA ILE A 96 7.55 1.24 -4.66
C ILE A 96 8.84 0.65 -5.29
N GLY A 97 9.36 -0.42 -4.73
CA GLY A 97 10.51 -1.21 -5.18
C GLY A 97 10.72 -2.41 -4.27
N ILE A 98 11.73 -3.21 -4.57
CA ILE A 98 12.05 -4.43 -3.81
C ILE A 98 13.39 -4.35 -3.06
N ASN A 99 14.18 -3.32 -3.32
CA ASN A 99 15.41 -3.02 -2.59
C ASN A 99 15.61 -1.51 -2.45
N LEU A 100 16.38 -1.09 -1.46
CA LEU A 100 16.56 0.34 -1.15
C LEU A 100 17.48 1.05 -2.11
N GLU A 101 18.44 0.35 -2.74
CA GLU A 101 19.35 0.97 -3.71
C GLU A 101 18.61 1.46 -4.94
N GLU A 102 17.73 0.62 -5.49
CA GLU A 102 16.89 1.02 -6.63
C GLU A 102 15.94 2.17 -6.26
N VAL A 103 15.38 2.15 -5.05
CA VAL A 103 14.51 3.23 -4.58
C VAL A 103 15.30 4.52 -4.33
N ASP A 104 16.55 4.43 -3.84
CA ASP A 104 17.42 5.60 -3.68
C ASP A 104 17.80 6.21 -5.05
N GLU A 105 18.02 5.40 -6.09
CA GLU A 105 18.20 5.89 -7.47
C GLU A 105 16.91 6.50 -8.03
N MET A 106 15.75 5.92 -7.71
CA MET A 106 14.45 6.48 -8.09
C MET A 106 14.23 7.85 -7.46
N ILE A 107 14.57 8.04 -6.17
CA ILE A 107 14.52 9.35 -5.50
C ILE A 107 15.37 10.38 -6.24
N LYS A 108 16.63 10.04 -6.58
CA LYS A 108 17.52 10.93 -7.32
C LYS A 108 16.93 11.34 -8.68
N ALA A 109 16.33 10.39 -9.40
CA ALA A 109 15.71 10.67 -10.69
C ALA A 109 14.49 11.61 -10.56
N VAL A 110 13.64 11.37 -9.58
CA VAL A 110 12.45 12.20 -9.29
C VAL A 110 12.87 13.63 -8.93
N GLU A 111 13.82 13.78 -8.01
CA GLU A 111 14.32 15.10 -7.59
C GLU A 111 15.02 15.85 -8.73
N LYS A 112 15.91 15.17 -9.46
CA LYS A 112 16.65 15.77 -10.59
C LYS A 112 15.73 16.35 -11.66
N ASN A 113 14.63 15.65 -11.95
CA ASN A 113 13.70 16.04 -13.01
C ASN A 113 12.51 16.86 -12.48
N ASN A 114 12.46 17.13 -11.17
CA ASN A 114 11.41 17.92 -10.52
C ASN A 114 9.99 17.43 -10.87
N VAL A 115 9.80 16.11 -10.92
CA VAL A 115 8.49 15.49 -11.16
C VAL A 115 7.80 15.17 -9.84
N ILE A 116 6.47 15.22 -9.84
CA ILE A 116 5.67 14.82 -8.68
C ILE A 116 5.64 13.31 -8.63
N PHE A 117 5.96 12.75 -7.46
CA PHE A 117 5.81 11.34 -7.15
C PHE A 117 4.87 11.17 -5.95
N GLN A 118 3.91 10.27 -6.07
CA GLN A 118 3.06 9.82 -4.97
C GLN A 118 3.16 8.30 -4.84
N ALA A 119 3.43 7.81 -3.63
CA ALA A 119 3.32 6.38 -3.34
C ALA A 119 1.84 5.99 -3.18
N ALA A 120 1.41 4.93 -3.85
CA ALA A 120 0.02 4.49 -3.79
C ALA A 120 -0.23 3.67 -2.51
N THR A 121 -0.41 4.37 -1.40
CA THR A 121 -0.75 3.80 -0.09
C THR A 121 -2.21 4.12 0.25
N GLN A 122 -3.12 3.52 -0.51
CA GLN A 122 -4.56 3.84 -0.50
C GLN A 122 -5.20 3.79 0.89
N LYS A 123 -4.64 3.05 1.86
CA LYS A 123 -5.19 2.99 3.21
C LYS A 123 -5.16 4.34 3.94
N ARG A 124 -4.23 5.25 3.63
CA ARG A 124 -4.30 6.63 4.16
C ARG A 124 -5.56 7.37 3.72
N PHE A 125 -6.10 7.02 2.55
CA PHE A 125 -7.29 7.65 1.96
C PHE A 125 -8.61 6.98 2.39
N ASP A 126 -8.55 5.91 3.19
CA ASP A 126 -9.73 5.31 3.82
C ASP A 126 -10.24 6.21 4.97
N LEU A 127 -11.55 6.48 4.95
CA LEU A 127 -12.19 7.38 5.90
C LEU A 127 -12.04 6.94 7.37
N GLY A 128 -12.02 5.63 7.61
CA GLY A 128 -11.85 5.09 8.96
C GLY A 128 -10.44 5.29 9.50
N PHE A 129 -9.42 5.10 8.67
CA PHE A 129 -8.04 5.34 9.08
C PHE A 129 -7.72 6.82 9.21
N GLN A 130 -8.33 7.69 8.39
CA GLN A 130 -8.24 9.14 8.58
C GLN A 130 -8.90 9.59 9.89
N PHE A 131 -10.09 9.08 10.17
CA PHE A 131 -10.75 9.34 11.46
C PHE A 131 -9.84 8.97 12.64
N ILE A 132 -9.19 7.80 12.62
CA ILE A 132 -8.23 7.40 13.66
C ILE A 132 -7.08 8.42 13.75
N LYS A 133 -6.50 8.84 12.62
CA LYS A 133 -5.43 9.86 12.59
C LYS A 133 -5.86 11.17 13.24
N GLU A 134 -7.01 11.69 12.86
CA GLU A 134 -7.56 12.93 13.40
C GLU A 134 -7.75 12.82 14.93
N LYS A 135 -8.34 11.71 15.39
CA LYS A 135 -8.61 11.48 16.81
C LYS A 135 -7.35 11.26 17.66
N ILE A 136 -6.29 10.72 17.06
CA ILE A 136 -4.95 10.67 17.68
C ILE A 136 -4.40 12.09 17.82
N CYS A 137 -4.47 12.92 16.78
CA CYS A 137 -4.01 14.31 16.82
C CYS A 137 -4.79 15.16 17.86
N GLU A 138 -6.09 14.92 17.98
CA GLU A 138 -6.96 15.57 19.00
C GLU A 138 -6.74 15.03 20.42
N LYS A 139 -5.93 13.99 20.60
CA LYS A 139 -5.74 13.26 21.87
C LYS A 139 -7.06 12.77 22.50
N GLU A 140 -8.05 12.41 21.68
CA GLU A 140 -9.39 12.03 22.16
C GLU A 140 -9.36 10.80 23.08
N ILE A 141 -8.45 9.85 22.83
CA ILE A 141 -8.21 8.68 23.68
C ILE A 141 -7.02 8.86 24.63
N GLY A 142 -6.53 10.09 24.80
CA GLY A 142 -5.33 10.40 25.57
C GLY A 142 -4.04 10.09 24.80
N ASP A 143 -2.95 9.87 25.52
CA ASP A 143 -1.67 9.50 24.92
C ASP A 143 -1.72 8.02 24.50
N VAL A 144 -1.47 7.77 23.21
CA VAL A 144 -1.44 6.41 22.67
C VAL A 144 -0.16 5.72 23.14
N PHE A 145 -0.27 4.46 23.56
CA PHE A 145 0.87 3.65 23.99
C PHE A 145 0.97 2.30 23.24
N HIS A 146 -0.10 1.86 22.57
CA HIS A 146 -0.09 0.62 21.82
C HIS A 146 -1.04 0.69 20.61
N ALA A 147 -0.62 0.08 19.49
CA ALA A 147 -1.47 -0.20 18.35
C ALA A 147 -1.23 -1.63 17.85
N SER A 148 -2.25 -2.28 17.33
CA SER A 148 -2.07 -3.58 16.68
C SER A 148 -3.02 -3.78 15.53
N VAL A 149 -2.56 -4.53 14.51
CA VAL A 149 -3.33 -4.97 13.36
C VAL A 149 -3.07 -6.44 13.13
N SER A 150 -4.14 -7.18 12.92
CA SER A 150 -4.10 -8.57 12.46
C SER A 150 -4.86 -8.67 11.14
N TRP A 151 -4.20 -9.24 10.12
CA TRP A 151 -4.77 -9.40 8.80
C TRP A 151 -4.52 -10.82 8.28
N TYR A 152 -5.54 -11.64 8.26
CA TYR A 152 -5.45 -13.06 7.93
C TYR A 152 -6.28 -13.39 6.70
N HIS A 153 -5.70 -14.15 5.77
CA HIS A 153 -6.39 -14.73 4.62
C HIS A 153 -6.26 -16.25 4.62
N SER A 154 -7.26 -16.94 4.11
CA SER A 154 -7.15 -18.34 3.76
C SER A 154 -6.89 -18.46 2.26
N MET A 155 -5.63 -18.46 1.86
CA MET A 155 -5.29 -18.72 0.47
C MET A 155 -5.11 -20.22 0.27
N PRO A 156 -5.82 -20.84 -0.68
CA PRO A 156 -5.65 -22.26 -0.97
C PRO A 156 -4.21 -22.55 -1.38
N ASN A 157 -3.75 -23.74 -1.05
CA ASN A 157 -2.43 -24.25 -1.46
C ASN A 157 -2.43 -24.54 -2.96
N LEU A 158 -2.33 -23.51 -3.80
CA LEU A 158 -2.55 -23.54 -5.25
C LEU A 158 -1.33 -24.04 -6.05
N GLY A 159 -0.24 -24.45 -5.39
CA GLY A 159 1.09 -24.45 -6.00
C GLY A 159 1.45 -25.54 -6.99
N LYS A 160 0.73 -26.64 -7.16
CA LYS A 160 1.29 -27.79 -7.91
C LYS A 160 0.62 -28.11 -9.26
N ASN A 161 -0.52 -27.52 -9.61
CA ASN A 161 -1.32 -27.94 -10.78
C ASN A 161 -1.76 -26.82 -11.71
N LEU A 162 -1.21 -25.60 -11.58
CA LEU A 162 -1.54 -24.50 -12.48
C LEU A 162 -0.50 -24.40 -13.60
N SER A 163 -0.94 -24.12 -14.81
CA SER A 163 -0.03 -23.78 -15.92
C SER A 163 0.63 -22.42 -15.68
N GLU A 164 1.81 -22.18 -16.25
CA GLU A 164 2.48 -20.88 -16.17
C GLU A 164 1.59 -19.72 -16.63
N ASP A 165 0.79 -19.96 -17.68
CA ASP A 165 -0.13 -18.95 -18.20
C ASP A 165 -1.26 -18.64 -17.22
N ALA A 166 -1.83 -19.66 -16.56
CA ALA A 166 -2.82 -19.46 -15.52
C ALA A 166 -2.25 -18.71 -14.30
N ILE A 167 -0.98 -18.97 -13.93
CA ILE A 167 -0.26 -18.25 -12.89
C ILE A 167 -0.09 -16.77 -13.26
N LYS A 168 0.33 -16.49 -14.49
CA LYS A 168 0.50 -15.11 -15.00
C LYS A 168 -0.84 -14.37 -15.07
N GLU A 169 -1.85 -15.01 -15.69
CA GLU A 169 -3.19 -14.42 -15.86
C GLU A 169 -3.88 -14.14 -14.52
N ALA A 170 -3.73 -15.01 -13.53
CA ALA A 170 -4.29 -14.82 -12.19
C ALA A 170 -3.48 -13.85 -11.30
N GLY A 171 -2.34 -13.32 -11.79
CA GLY A 171 -1.46 -12.46 -11.00
C GLY A 171 -0.79 -13.20 -9.83
N MET A 172 -0.61 -14.52 -9.94
CA MET A 172 -0.04 -15.37 -8.88
C MET A 172 1.50 -15.30 -8.79
N TRP A 173 2.12 -14.41 -9.56
CA TRP A 173 3.57 -14.18 -9.52
C TRP A 173 4.10 -13.89 -8.12
N ARG A 174 3.26 -13.31 -7.24
CA ARG A 174 3.62 -13.01 -5.83
C ARG A 174 4.02 -14.23 -5.01
N ILE A 175 3.43 -15.38 -5.32
CA ILE A 175 3.62 -16.62 -4.56
C ILE A 175 4.51 -17.64 -5.26
N THR A 176 4.82 -17.42 -6.54
CA THR A 176 5.55 -18.39 -7.39
C THR A 176 6.87 -17.87 -7.93
N ASN A 177 7.17 -16.58 -7.80
CA ASN A 177 8.35 -15.97 -8.41
C ASN A 177 9.34 -15.45 -7.35
N GLU A 178 10.57 -15.93 -7.41
CA GLU A 178 11.67 -15.49 -6.54
C GLU A 178 12.08 -14.03 -6.78
N CYS A 179 11.80 -13.48 -7.97
CA CYS A 179 12.12 -12.09 -8.30
C CYS A 179 11.24 -11.06 -7.57
N CYS A 180 10.17 -11.51 -6.87
CA CYS A 180 9.29 -10.61 -6.14
C CYS A 180 9.96 -9.85 -5.01
N GLY A 181 11.13 -10.31 -4.52
CA GLY A 181 11.85 -9.70 -3.40
C GLY A 181 11.33 -10.10 -2.03
N GLY A 182 10.19 -10.78 -1.95
CA GLY A 182 9.51 -11.26 -0.77
C GLY A 182 8.10 -11.71 -1.08
N GLY A 183 7.34 -12.12 -0.08
CA GLY A 183 5.97 -12.62 -0.20
C GLY A 183 4.96 -11.69 0.46
N ASP A 184 4.23 -12.26 1.39
CA ASP A 184 3.08 -11.63 2.02
C ASP A 184 3.43 -10.38 2.85
N LEU A 185 4.58 -10.38 3.53
CA LEU A 185 5.07 -9.22 4.27
C LEU A 185 5.44 -8.07 3.32
N LEU A 186 6.12 -8.34 2.21
CA LEU A 186 6.49 -7.31 1.24
C LEU A 186 5.26 -6.73 0.53
N ASP A 187 4.29 -7.57 0.19
CA ASP A 187 3.07 -7.11 -0.49
C ASP A 187 2.12 -6.34 0.44
N HIS A 188 1.91 -6.80 1.67
CA HIS A 188 0.89 -6.27 2.56
C HIS A 188 1.42 -5.39 3.70
N GLY A 189 2.65 -5.64 4.18
CA GLY A 189 3.26 -4.85 5.24
C GLY A 189 3.30 -3.34 4.98
N PRO A 190 3.69 -2.87 3.77
CA PRO A 190 3.74 -1.45 3.43
C PRO A 190 2.44 -0.70 3.70
N HIS A 191 1.28 -1.33 3.55
CA HIS A 191 -0.01 -0.72 3.85
C HIS A 191 -0.14 -0.25 5.31
N TYR A 192 0.32 -1.06 6.26
CA TYR A 192 0.19 -0.78 7.68
C TYR A 192 1.43 -0.11 8.26
N PHE A 193 2.60 -0.37 7.73
CA PHE A 193 3.81 0.36 8.13
C PHE A 193 3.72 1.83 7.77
N ASP A 194 3.11 2.13 6.63
CA ASP A 194 2.78 3.48 6.22
C ASP A 194 1.76 4.14 7.17
N LEU A 195 0.66 3.46 7.52
CA LEU A 195 -0.31 3.96 8.49
C LEU A 195 0.30 4.20 9.88
N PHE A 196 1.10 3.26 10.39
CA PHE A 196 1.74 3.42 11.69
C PHE A 196 2.72 4.59 11.70
N ARG A 197 3.52 4.76 10.61
CA ARG A 197 4.39 5.93 10.48
C ARG A 197 3.59 7.22 10.40
N TRP A 198 2.51 7.24 9.66
CA TRP A 198 1.64 8.39 9.55
C TRP A 198 0.96 8.77 10.87
N TRP A 199 0.62 7.77 11.70
CA TRP A 199 0.02 7.99 13.02
C TRP A 199 1.03 8.40 14.07
N PHE A 200 2.21 7.78 14.13
CA PHE A 200 3.13 7.82 15.26
C PHE A 200 4.53 8.36 14.93
N GLY A 201 4.81 8.69 13.69
CA GLY A 201 6.13 9.16 13.24
C GLY A 201 7.07 8.03 12.83
N ASP A 202 8.35 8.35 12.72
CA ASP A 202 9.35 7.42 12.21
C ASP A 202 9.60 6.24 13.14
N VAL A 203 9.76 5.04 12.53
CA VAL A 203 10.12 3.83 13.27
C VAL A 203 11.57 3.90 13.74
N LYS A 204 11.78 3.52 15.00
CA LYS A 204 13.09 3.44 15.65
C LYS A 204 13.66 2.04 15.60
N THR A 205 12.85 1.03 15.92
CA THR A 205 13.29 -0.37 15.96
C THR A 205 12.26 -1.31 15.35
N VAL A 206 12.75 -2.41 14.78
CA VAL A 206 11.96 -3.49 14.21
C VAL A 206 12.40 -4.81 14.83
N SER A 207 11.44 -5.59 15.36
CA SER A 207 11.63 -7.00 15.76
C SER A 207 10.60 -7.85 15.03
N ALA A 208 11.00 -8.92 14.37
CA ALA A 208 10.09 -9.69 13.54
C ALA A 208 10.34 -11.20 13.60
N GLN A 209 9.26 -11.94 13.43
CA GLN A 209 9.25 -13.36 13.07
C GLN A 209 8.56 -13.49 11.71
N VAL A 210 9.28 -14.02 10.72
CA VAL A 210 8.80 -14.17 9.35
C VAL A 210 8.98 -15.63 8.96
N ARG A 211 7.95 -16.25 8.36
CA ARG A 211 7.96 -17.69 8.08
C ARG A 211 7.27 -18.02 6.78
N ARG A 212 7.70 -19.11 6.17
CA ARG A 212 6.98 -19.81 5.12
C ARG A 212 6.30 -21.04 5.74
N ILE A 213 4.98 -21.01 5.81
CA ILE A 213 4.16 -22.10 6.38
C ILE A 213 3.78 -23.11 5.28
N HIS A 214 3.34 -22.61 4.11
CA HIS A 214 3.04 -23.48 2.97
C HIS A 214 4.30 -23.82 2.18
N GLU A 215 4.67 -25.10 2.15
CA GLU A 215 5.87 -25.59 1.43
C GLU A 215 5.80 -25.34 -0.10
N SER A 216 4.61 -25.21 -0.65
CA SER A 216 4.40 -24.95 -2.09
C SER A 216 4.71 -23.52 -2.50
N ARG A 217 4.91 -22.60 -1.56
CA ARG A 217 5.26 -21.21 -1.84
C ARG A 217 6.77 -21.03 -1.94
N VAL A 218 7.18 -20.06 -2.73
CA VAL A 218 8.58 -19.64 -2.83
C VAL A 218 8.92 -18.68 -1.69
N ASN A 219 8.03 -17.73 -1.42
CA ASN A 219 8.22 -16.65 -0.46
C ASN A 219 7.45 -16.93 0.86
N GLU A 220 7.66 -16.06 1.86
CA GLU A 220 6.97 -16.12 3.14
C GLU A 220 5.46 -15.84 3.00
N ASP A 221 4.69 -16.42 3.91
CA ASP A 221 3.23 -16.31 3.97
C ASP A 221 2.71 -16.10 5.40
N HIS A 222 3.62 -15.81 6.32
CA HIS A 222 3.30 -15.45 7.70
C HIS A 222 4.34 -14.49 8.27
N CYS A 223 3.89 -13.45 8.99
CA CYS A 223 4.76 -12.57 9.76
C CYS A 223 4.08 -12.02 11.02
N SER A 224 4.92 -11.75 12.04
CA SER A 224 4.59 -10.92 13.19
C SER A 224 5.71 -9.90 13.36
N VAL A 225 5.38 -8.61 13.31
CA VAL A 225 6.33 -7.50 13.29
C VAL A 225 6.00 -6.54 14.42
N LEU A 226 6.96 -6.31 15.31
CA LEU A 226 6.88 -5.35 16.41
C LEU A 226 7.72 -4.12 16.11
N LEU A 227 7.12 -2.93 16.25
CA LEU A 227 7.72 -1.64 15.96
C LEU A 227 7.76 -0.76 17.20
N SER A 228 8.85 0.00 17.39
CA SER A 228 8.89 1.17 18.26
C SER A 228 9.19 2.42 17.43
N PHE A 229 8.86 3.61 17.95
CA PHE A 229 8.95 4.87 17.22
C PHE A 229 9.98 5.80 17.84
N LYS A 230 10.43 6.84 17.09
CA LYS A 230 11.45 7.78 17.55
C LYS A 230 10.87 8.81 18.50
N GLU A 231 9.73 9.40 18.12
CA GLU A 231 9.11 10.53 18.81
C GLU A 231 7.94 10.13 19.70
N ALA A 232 7.34 8.96 19.46
CA ALA A 232 6.18 8.45 20.19
C ALA A 232 6.55 7.27 21.08
N ASP A 233 6.14 7.29 22.35
CA ASP A 233 6.25 6.14 23.26
C ASP A 233 5.14 5.12 22.98
N VAL A 234 5.14 4.58 21.77
CA VAL A 234 4.17 3.64 21.24
C VAL A 234 4.86 2.35 20.82
N VAL A 235 4.20 1.23 21.07
CA VAL A 235 4.55 -0.07 20.48
C VAL A 235 3.45 -0.45 19.50
N ALA A 236 3.81 -0.75 18.24
CA ALA A 236 2.87 -1.26 17.25
C ALA A 236 3.19 -2.70 16.85
N LEU A 237 2.14 -3.51 16.71
CA LEU A 237 2.23 -4.91 16.28
C LEU A 237 1.46 -5.07 14.96
N PHE A 238 2.12 -5.65 13.97
CA PHE A 238 1.50 -6.09 12.73
C PHE A 238 1.61 -7.60 12.60
N GLU A 239 0.49 -8.27 12.39
CA GLU A 239 0.42 -9.71 12.15
C GLU A 239 -0.29 -9.97 10.82
N ARG A 240 0.31 -10.81 10.01
CA ARG A 240 -0.22 -11.20 8.71
C ARG A 240 0.01 -12.67 8.44
N SER A 241 -1.01 -13.35 7.91
CA SER A 241 -0.86 -14.72 7.42
C SER A 241 -1.82 -15.03 6.28
N GLU A 242 -1.33 -15.70 5.26
CA GLU A 242 -2.13 -16.36 4.23
C GLU A 242 -2.29 -17.86 4.48
N ALA A 243 -1.63 -18.40 5.49
CA ALA A 243 -1.74 -19.79 5.94
C ALA A 243 -2.88 -20.01 6.96
N PHE A 244 -3.67 -19.00 7.24
CA PHE A 244 -4.79 -19.06 8.17
C PHE A 244 -5.93 -19.91 7.60
N VAL A 245 -6.51 -20.76 8.45
CA VAL A 245 -7.70 -21.56 8.10
C VAL A 245 -8.95 -20.83 8.57
N GLY A 246 -9.62 -20.15 7.66
CA GLY A 246 -10.78 -19.33 7.95
C GLY A 246 -11.49 -18.85 6.69
N SER A 247 -11.91 -17.59 6.65
CA SER A 247 -12.55 -17.00 5.49
C SER A 247 -11.56 -16.80 4.34
N VAL A 248 -11.93 -17.21 3.13
CA VAL A 248 -11.19 -16.91 1.90
C VAL A 248 -11.17 -15.41 1.57
N TYR A 249 -12.10 -14.64 2.15
CA TYR A 249 -12.13 -13.19 2.05
C TYR A 249 -11.21 -12.51 3.08
N GLY A 250 -10.61 -13.30 3.98
CA GLY A 250 -9.73 -12.84 5.04
C GLY A 250 -10.45 -12.20 6.23
N GLU A 251 -9.68 -11.83 7.23
CA GLU A 251 -10.11 -11.11 8.43
C GLU A 251 -9.09 -10.01 8.71
N GLU A 252 -9.54 -8.77 8.75
CA GLU A 252 -8.67 -7.62 9.01
C GLU A 252 -9.26 -6.79 10.15
N SER A 253 -8.53 -6.70 11.26
CA SER A 253 -8.96 -5.97 12.44
C SER A 253 -7.78 -5.36 13.18
N GLY A 254 -8.05 -4.36 14.01
CA GLY A 254 -7.01 -3.78 14.83
C GLY A 254 -7.53 -2.93 15.96
N ARG A 255 -6.57 -2.36 16.71
CA ARG A 255 -6.87 -1.52 17.86
C ARG A 255 -5.78 -0.48 18.08
N VAL A 256 -6.21 0.66 18.64
CA VAL A 256 -5.33 1.72 19.11
C VAL A 256 -5.70 2.04 20.55
N HIS A 257 -4.78 1.78 21.47
CA HIS A 257 -4.96 2.01 22.90
C HIS A 257 -4.30 3.30 23.34
N GLY A 258 -5.10 4.17 23.96
CA GLY A 258 -4.63 5.35 24.63
C GLY A 258 -4.97 5.35 26.12
N THR A 259 -4.42 6.28 26.87
CA THR A 259 -4.58 6.38 28.34
C THR A 259 -6.01 6.67 28.80
N LYS A 260 -6.88 7.18 27.88
CA LYS A 260 -8.29 7.53 28.17
C LYS A 260 -9.31 6.68 27.43
N GLY A 261 -8.86 5.89 26.45
CA GLY A 261 -9.78 5.07 25.64
C GLY A 261 -9.07 4.19 24.63
N THR A 262 -9.88 3.43 23.88
CA THR A 262 -9.40 2.50 22.86
C THR A 262 -10.31 2.58 21.64
N TYR A 263 -9.73 2.64 20.46
CA TYR A 263 -10.40 2.35 19.21
C TYR A 263 -10.17 0.89 18.82
N PHE A 264 -11.25 0.19 18.51
CA PHE A 264 -11.23 -1.12 17.85
C PHE A 264 -11.81 -0.92 16.45
N PHE A 265 -11.13 -1.41 15.44
CA PHE A 265 -11.64 -1.34 14.07
C PHE A 265 -11.69 -2.72 13.43
N ASP A 266 -12.75 -2.93 12.68
CA ASP A 266 -12.92 -4.09 11.80
C ASP A 266 -13.02 -3.58 10.37
N VAL A 267 -12.12 -4.05 9.51
CA VAL A 267 -12.12 -3.79 8.08
C VAL A 267 -12.74 -5.00 7.41
N PRO A 268 -13.96 -4.90 6.86
CA PRO A 268 -14.61 -6.05 6.29
C PRO A 268 -13.92 -6.48 5.01
N ASN A 269 -13.58 -7.74 4.90
CA ASN A 269 -12.92 -8.32 3.73
C ASN A 269 -13.82 -8.42 2.50
N GLU A 270 -15.10 -8.41 2.73
CA GLU A 270 -16.11 -8.15 1.70
C GLU A 270 -16.28 -6.64 1.53
N TYR A 271 -15.18 -5.93 1.17
CA TYR A 271 -15.15 -4.46 1.03
C TYR A 271 -16.34 -3.87 0.26
N PHE A 272 -16.94 -4.65 -0.63
CA PHE A 272 -18.09 -4.25 -1.42
C PHE A 272 -19.43 -4.43 -0.70
N LEU A 273 -19.48 -5.22 0.37
CA LEU A 273 -20.75 -5.63 1.01
C LEU A 273 -20.95 -5.04 2.39
N LYS A 274 -19.91 -4.82 3.16
CA LYS A 274 -20.00 -4.33 4.55
C LYS A 274 -19.17 -3.07 4.76
N PRO A 275 -19.66 -2.10 5.54
CA PRO A 275 -18.90 -0.90 5.89
C PRO A 275 -17.83 -1.20 6.94
N MET A 276 -16.69 -0.48 6.89
CA MET A 276 -15.77 -0.43 8.00
C MET A 276 -16.47 0.09 9.26
N THR A 277 -16.13 -0.49 10.41
CA THR A 277 -16.66 -0.06 11.69
C THR A 277 -15.55 0.21 12.69
N ILE A 278 -15.73 1.26 13.49
CA ILE A 278 -14.86 1.58 14.62
C ILE A 278 -15.71 1.58 15.88
N LYS A 279 -15.23 0.87 16.92
CA LYS A 279 -15.80 0.92 18.26
C LYS A 279 -14.83 1.68 19.16
N LYS A 280 -15.28 2.77 19.76
CA LYS A 280 -14.56 3.51 20.78
C LYS A 280 -15.01 3.06 22.16
N ARG A 281 -14.09 2.58 22.99
CA ARG A 281 -14.31 2.31 24.43
C ARG A 281 -13.58 3.34 25.27
N PHE A 282 -14.26 3.93 26.22
CA PHE A 282 -13.70 4.96 27.07
C PHE A 282 -14.40 5.04 28.43
N ARG A 283 -13.75 5.74 29.38
CA ARG A 283 -14.32 6.12 30.68
C ARG A 283 -14.36 7.62 30.81
N LYS A 284 -15.41 8.16 31.45
CA LYS A 284 -15.44 9.61 31.78
C LYS A 284 -14.58 9.95 32.99
N SER A 285 -14.35 8.97 33.88
CA SER A 285 -13.49 9.03 35.05
C SER A 285 -13.03 7.63 35.41
N GLU A 286 -11.98 7.49 36.24
CA GLU A 286 -11.44 6.19 36.66
C GLU A 286 -12.50 5.26 37.30
N THR A 287 -13.47 5.83 38.01
CA THR A 287 -14.54 5.10 38.70
C THR A 287 -15.79 4.91 37.86
N SER A 288 -15.90 5.52 36.68
CA SER A 288 -17.08 5.42 35.84
C SER A 288 -17.11 4.11 35.05
N LYS A 289 -18.36 3.64 34.70
CA LYS A 289 -18.52 2.49 33.81
C LYS A 289 -17.90 2.77 32.45
N ILE A 290 -17.36 1.71 31.82
CA ILE A 290 -16.90 1.76 30.42
C ILE A 290 -18.10 2.05 29.53
N LYS A 291 -17.95 3.02 28.65
CA LYS A 291 -18.89 3.32 27.56
C LYS A 291 -18.33 2.81 26.25
N GLU A 292 -19.20 2.43 25.34
CA GLU A 292 -18.87 2.05 23.98
C GLU A 292 -19.70 2.88 22.99
N GLU A 293 -19.05 3.43 22.01
CA GLU A 293 -19.64 4.13 20.87
C GLU A 293 -19.25 3.41 19.60
N LYS A 294 -20.17 3.22 18.67
CA LYS A 294 -19.93 2.59 17.36
C LYS A 294 -20.04 3.65 16.27
N ILE A 295 -19.03 3.70 15.42
CA ILE A 295 -18.96 4.55 14.25
C ILE A 295 -18.95 3.63 13.03
N THR A 296 -19.78 3.94 12.04
CA THR A 296 -19.90 3.14 10.81
C THR A 296 -19.63 4.06 9.63
N PHE A 297 -18.70 3.68 8.76
CA PHE A 297 -18.35 4.43 7.56
C PHE A 297 -19.20 3.98 6.37
N PRO A 298 -19.27 4.77 5.28
CA PRO A 298 -19.98 4.36 4.07
C PRO A 298 -19.49 3.01 3.54
N LYS A 299 -20.36 2.29 2.85
CA LYS A 299 -19.97 1.08 2.11
C LYS A 299 -19.00 1.45 0.99
N ASP A 300 -18.23 0.46 0.53
CA ASP A 300 -17.30 0.59 -0.57
C ASP A 300 -16.13 1.54 -0.28
N THR A 301 -15.61 1.46 0.94
CA THR A 301 -14.46 2.28 1.37
C THR A 301 -13.21 2.03 0.52
N TRP A 302 -13.04 0.83 -0.03
CA TRP A 302 -11.90 0.48 -0.88
C TRP A 302 -11.86 1.27 -2.19
N ASN A 303 -12.95 1.24 -2.98
CA ASN A 303 -13.01 2.01 -4.24
C ASN A 303 -13.00 3.51 -3.96
N VAL A 304 -13.61 3.94 -2.87
CA VAL A 304 -13.57 5.34 -2.42
C VAL A 304 -12.14 5.74 -2.06
N ALA A 305 -11.38 4.89 -1.37
CA ALA A 305 -9.99 5.17 -1.02
C ALA A 305 -9.11 5.32 -2.26
N TYR A 306 -9.22 4.42 -3.25
CA TYR A 306 -8.52 4.57 -4.53
C TYR A 306 -8.93 5.84 -5.28
N ALA A 307 -10.23 6.14 -5.34
CA ALA A 307 -10.70 7.34 -6.02
C ALA A 307 -10.15 8.61 -5.36
N ARG A 308 -10.09 8.66 -4.04
CA ARG A 308 -9.53 9.79 -3.28
C ARG A 308 -8.02 9.90 -3.46
N GLU A 309 -7.30 8.78 -3.42
CA GLU A 309 -5.86 8.71 -3.65
C GLU A 309 -5.49 9.28 -5.03
N ILE A 310 -6.13 8.77 -6.08
CA ILE A 310 -5.87 9.17 -7.46
C ILE A 310 -6.31 10.63 -7.69
N ARG A 311 -7.43 11.04 -7.11
CA ARG A 311 -7.88 12.44 -7.17
C ARG A 311 -6.87 13.36 -6.47
N SER A 312 -6.32 12.95 -5.34
CA SER A 312 -5.28 13.69 -4.63
C SER A 312 -4.02 13.85 -5.48
N PHE A 313 -3.60 12.80 -6.20
CA PHE A 313 -2.48 12.86 -7.15
C PHE A 313 -2.75 13.85 -8.29
N ILE A 314 -3.95 13.79 -8.90
CA ILE A 314 -4.35 14.71 -9.96
C ILE A 314 -4.35 16.16 -9.45
N ASN A 315 -4.95 16.41 -8.29
CA ASN A 315 -5.03 17.74 -7.69
C ASN A 315 -3.63 18.27 -7.35
N HIS A 316 -2.72 17.42 -6.90
CA HIS A 316 -1.33 17.81 -6.60
C HIS A 316 -0.60 18.28 -7.86
N ILE A 317 -0.74 17.58 -9.00
CA ILE A 317 -0.11 17.96 -10.26
C ILE A 317 -0.71 19.26 -10.81
N LEU A 318 -2.01 19.41 -10.74
CA LEU A 318 -2.74 20.58 -11.27
C LEU A 318 -2.76 21.77 -10.30
N ASP A 319 -2.07 21.66 -9.17
CA ASP A 319 -2.08 22.65 -8.08
C ASP A 319 -3.48 23.06 -7.61
N LEU A 320 -4.39 22.09 -7.56
CA LEU A 320 -5.74 22.26 -7.08
C LEU A 320 -5.85 22.00 -5.57
N SER A 321 -6.92 22.52 -4.95
CA SER A 321 -7.27 22.18 -3.57
C SER A 321 -7.63 20.69 -3.44
N ASN A 322 -7.29 20.11 -2.29
CA ASN A 322 -7.72 18.76 -1.90
C ASN A 322 -8.96 18.77 -0.97
N GLU A 323 -9.67 19.90 -0.87
CA GLU A 323 -10.89 19.99 -0.04
C GLU A 323 -11.97 18.99 -0.49
N ASP A 324 -12.14 18.80 -1.80
CA ASP A 324 -13.07 17.83 -2.39
C ASP A 324 -12.70 16.37 -2.09
N VAL A 325 -11.43 16.13 -1.80
CA VAL A 325 -10.91 14.82 -1.37
C VAL A 325 -11.01 14.66 0.15
N GLY A 326 -11.11 15.77 0.89
CA GLY A 326 -11.05 15.79 2.35
C GLY A 326 -9.71 15.23 2.86
N PHE A 327 -8.59 15.58 2.19
CA PHE A 327 -7.27 15.07 2.50
C PHE A 327 -6.21 16.18 2.39
N PRO A 328 -5.64 16.65 3.50
CA PRO A 328 -4.63 17.70 3.50
C PRO A 328 -3.40 17.36 2.64
N LYS A 329 -2.84 18.36 1.94
CA LYS A 329 -1.65 18.14 1.08
C LYS A 329 -0.47 17.54 1.85
N GLU A 330 -0.25 17.93 3.10
CA GLU A 330 0.82 17.43 3.96
C GLU A 330 0.66 15.95 4.37
N TRP A 331 -0.49 15.35 4.10
CA TRP A 331 -0.75 13.94 4.35
C TRP A 331 -0.51 13.06 3.12
N ILE A 332 -0.28 13.67 1.95
CA ILE A 332 -0.05 12.92 0.70
C ILE A 332 1.21 12.06 0.84
N PRO A 333 1.11 10.74 0.58
CA PRO A 333 2.26 9.85 0.67
C PRO A 333 3.30 10.19 -0.38
N THR A 334 4.52 10.39 0.05
CA THR A 334 5.66 10.74 -0.78
C THR A 334 6.49 9.50 -1.16
N ILE A 335 7.49 9.69 -2.02
CA ILE A 335 8.51 8.67 -2.33
C ILE A 335 9.27 8.25 -1.07
N TYR A 336 9.49 9.18 -0.13
CA TYR A 336 10.16 8.89 1.15
C TYR A 336 9.31 8.03 2.08
N ASP A 337 7.99 8.18 2.05
CA ASP A 337 7.07 7.30 2.78
C ASP A 337 7.12 5.89 2.22
N GLY A 338 7.08 5.74 0.89
CA GLY A 338 7.22 4.45 0.22
C GLY A 338 8.56 3.76 0.54
N ARG A 339 9.67 4.53 0.50
CA ARG A 339 11.01 4.06 0.89
C ARG A 339 11.04 3.56 2.34
N ALA A 340 10.50 4.35 3.25
CA ALA A 340 10.51 3.98 4.67
C ALA A 340 9.64 2.74 4.95
N GLY A 341 8.51 2.58 4.24
CA GLY A 341 7.70 1.35 4.29
C GLY A 341 8.50 0.12 3.86
N LEU A 342 9.23 0.22 2.75
CA LEU A 342 10.13 -0.84 2.27
C LEU A 342 11.26 -1.11 3.26
N GLU A 343 11.86 -0.08 3.84
CA GLU A 343 12.95 -0.23 4.83
C GLU A 343 12.49 -1.04 6.05
N ILE A 344 11.27 -0.85 6.53
CA ILE A 344 10.69 -1.64 7.63
C ILE A 344 10.53 -3.10 7.23
N VAL A 345 10.10 -3.40 6.00
CA VAL A 345 10.02 -4.77 5.48
C VAL A 345 11.39 -5.43 5.49
N LEU A 346 12.40 -4.79 4.91
CA LEU A 346 13.77 -5.33 4.84
C LEU A 346 14.38 -5.48 6.24
N ALA A 347 14.13 -4.55 7.15
CA ALA A 347 14.52 -4.69 8.56
C ALA A 347 13.84 -5.85 9.25
N SER A 348 12.61 -6.19 8.85
CA SER A 348 11.89 -7.37 9.37
C SER A 348 12.56 -8.68 8.91
N TYR A 349 12.96 -8.76 7.64
CA TYR A 349 13.74 -9.91 7.14
C TYR A 349 15.10 -10.02 7.85
N GLU A 350 15.78 -8.90 8.04
CA GLU A 350 17.06 -8.87 8.78
C GLU A 350 16.88 -9.27 10.25
N SER A 351 15.80 -8.84 10.90
CA SER A 351 15.46 -9.24 12.26
C SER A 351 15.24 -10.76 12.36
N GLN A 352 14.50 -11.34 11.41
CA GLN A 352 14.32 -12.79 11.32
C GLN A 352 15.66 -13.51 11.10
N ARG A 353 16.50 -13.02 10.19
CA ARG A 353 17.80 -13.63 9.86
C ARG A 353 18.77 -13.60 11.02
N THR A 354 18.83 -12.48 11.76
CA THR A 354 19.79 -12.26 12.86
C THR A 354 19.23 -12.63 14.23
N GLN A 355 17.93 -12.94 14.32
CA GLN A 355 17.20 -13.18 15.56
C GLN A 355 17.41 -12.04 16.58
N SER A 356 17.42 -10.80 16.09
CA SER A 356 17.68 -9.61 16.89
C SER A 356 16.79 -8.43 16.51
N THR A 357 16.68 -7.46 17.39
CA THR A 357 16.02 -6.18 17.11
C THR A 357 16.92 -5.31 16.21
N ILE A 358 16.37 -4.82 15.11
CA ILE A 358 17.05 -3.99 14.13
C ILE A 358 16.75 -2.52 14.41
N GLN A 359 17.80 -1.69 14.43
CA GLN A 359 17.70 -0.23 14.54
C GLN A 359 17.52 0.39 13.14
N LEU A 360 16.64 1.38 13.02
CA LEU A 360 16.49 2.17 11.81
C LEU A 360 17.14 3.57 11.95
N PRO A 361 17.70 4.16 10.89
CA PRO A 361 17.76 3.61 9.52
C PRO A 361 18.76 2.46 9.39
N LEU A 362 18.50 1.58 8.40
CA LEU A 362 19.42 0.48 8.05
C LEU A 362 20.76 1.02 7.57
N LYS A 363 21.87 0.53 8.15
CA LYS A 363 23.22 0.97 7.80
C LYS A 363 23.82 0.20 6.62
N ASN A 364 23.48 -1.08 6.48
CA ASN A 364 23.98 -1.97 5.42
C ASN A 364 22.79 -2.75 4.86
N TYR A 365 22.26 -2.35 3.72
CA TYR A 365 21.07 -2.95 3.11
C TYR A 365 21.30 -3.58 1.72
N LYS A 366 22.57 -3.55 1.23
CA LYS A 366 22.96 -3.95 -0.14
C LYS A 366 22.65 -5.40 -0.56
N SER A 367 22.09 -6.21 0.29
CA SER A 367 21.77 -7.61 -0.04
C SER A 367 20.57 -8.13 0.74
N LEU A 368 19.82 -7.23 1.37
CA LEU A 368 18.67 -7.62 2.16
C LEU A 368 17.51 -7.99 1.25
N LYS A 369 17.06 -9.22 1.34
CA LYS A 369 15.86 -9.77 0.73
C LYS A 369 15.40 -10.98 1.54
N TRP A 370 14.18 -11.43 1.29
CA TRP A 370 13.68 -12.69 1.84
C TRP A 370 14.51 -13.88 1.38
#